data_6cded8334f4b995e6fdbf745c00de529
#
_entry.id   6cded8334f4b995e6fdbf745c00de529
#
_cell.length_a   1.000
_cell.length_b   1.000
_cell.length_c   1.000
_cell.angle_alpha   90.00
_cell.angle_beta   90.00
_cell.angle_gamma   90.00
#
_symmetry.space_group_name_H-M   'P 1'
#
loop_
_entity.id
_entity.type
_entity.pdbx_description
1 polymer ?
#
loop_
_entity_poly.entity_id
_entity_poly.type
_entity_poly.pdbx_seq_one_letter_code
_entity_poly.pdbx_strand_id
1 'polypeptide(L)'
;MKRTFLVLFLGLSAGLLAHLGWFLSQRPCGSTDLDCQLEWMKTELKLSDEQFARIKVIHEQSSPRLLALAAQVARMRDEYDAFERERTTLGQVDFLEFAHFVEKRRSVDRECLTSTQRLVADAAQVMTAQQRERYLGLLGPVLQAGSPVTVN
;
A
#
# COMPACT_ATOMS: atom_id res chain seq x y z
N MET A 1 -44.42 -6.18 20.58
CA MET A 1 -43.20 -6.79 20.01
C MET A 1 -42.90 -6.32 18.58
N LYS A 2 -43.84 -6.37 17.61
CA LYS A 2 -43.59 -5.94 16.20
C LYS A 2 -43.16 -4.47 16.07
N ARG A 3 -43.75 -3.54 16.81
CA ARG A 3 -43.40 -2.10 16.75
C ARG A 3 -41.97 -1.80 17.28
N THR A 4 -41.55 -2.50 18.33
CA THR A 4 -40.22 -2.34 18.90
C THR A 4 -39.11 -2.84 17.93
N PHE A 5 -39.36 -3.97 17.27
CA PHE A 5 -38.47 -4.51 16.22
C PHE A 5 -38.35 -3.55 15.02
N LEU A 6 -39.45 -2.92 14.61
CA LEU A 6 -39.44 -1.98 13.49
C LEU A 6 -38.65 -0.70 13.80
N VAL A 7 -38.79 -0.19 15.03
CA VAL A 7 -38.02 0.99 15.47
C VAL A 7 -36.52 0.68 15.57
N LEU A 8 -36.15 -0.47 16.13
CA LEU A 8 -34.76 -0.92 16.20
C LEU A 8 -34.15 -1.13 14.81
N PHE A 9 -34.88 -1.75 13.90
CA PHE A 9 -34.42 -1.98 12.52
C PHE A 9 -34.21 -0.66 11.77
N LEU A 10 -35.16 0.30 11.90
CA LEU A 10 -35.01 1.62 11.29
C LEU A 10 -33.84 2.41 11.88
N GLY A 11 -33.65 2.37 13.20
CA GLY A 11 -32.54 3.01 13.86
C GLY A 11 -31.17 2.44 13.44
N LEU A 12 -31.07 1.11 13.37
CA LEU A 12 -29.85 0.43 12.92
C LEU A 12 -29.53 0.74 11.45
N SER A 13 -30.56 0.69 10.59
CA SER A 13 -30.39 1.01 9.16
C SER A 13 -29.97 2.44 8.93
N ALA A 14 -30.59 3.40 9.62
CA ALA A 14 -30.22 4.82 9.55
C ALA A 14 -28.80 5.07 10.04
N GLY A 15 -28.40 4.44 11.15
CA GLY A 15 -27.05 4.51 11.69
C GLY A 15 -26.00 3.93 10.74
N LEU A 16 -26.32 2.78 10.13
CA LEU A 16 -25.44 2.14 9.14
C LEU A 16 -25.28 3.00 7.88
N LEU A 17 -26.35 3.57 7.37
CA LEU A 17 -26.34 4.45 6.20
C LEU A 17 -25.57 5.75 6.48
N ALA A 18 -25.76 6.36 7.65
CA ALA A 18 -25.02 7.53 8.06
C ALA A 18 -23.52 7.23 8.20
N HIS A 19 -23.17 6.10 8.79
CA HIS A 19 -21.77 5.66 8.94
C HIS A 19 -21.15 5.35 7.56
N LEU A 20 -21.88 4.66 6.69
CA LEU A 20 -21.42 4.37 5.33
C LEU A 20 -21.24 5.65 4.50
N GLY A 21 -22.19 6.58 4.58
CA GLY A 21 -22.11 7.88 3.93
C GLY A 21 -20.91 8.71 4.41
N TRP A 22 -20.69 8.74 5.73
CA TRP A 22 -19.51 9.36 6.31
C TRP A 22 -18.21 8.70 5.84
N PHE A 23 -18.12 7.37 5.87
CA PHE A 23 -16.96 6.62 5.43
C PHE A 23 -16.66 6.81 3.93
N LEU A 24 -17.70 6.85 3.07
CA LEU A 24 -17.54 7.09 1.65
C LEU A 24 -17.15 8.54 1.34
N SER A 25 -17.65 9.51 2.11
CA SER A 25 -17.27 10.93 1.95
C SER A 25 -15.84 11.23 2.41
N GLN A 26 -15.29 10.39 3.30
CA GLN A 26 -13.92 10.51 3.78
C GLN A 26 -12.88 9.75 2.91
N ARG A 27 -13.29 9.09 1.84
CA ARG A 27 -12.34 8.55 0.86
C ARG A 27 -11.81 9.69 -0.01
N PRO A 28 -10.69 10.32 0.34
CA PRO A 28 -10.23 11.51 -0.36
C PRO A 28 -9.81 11.21 -1.81
N CYS A 29 -9.40 9.95 -2.09
CA CYS A 29 -8.87 9.61 -3.41
C CYS A 29 -9.19 8.17 -3.80
N GLY A 30 -9.51 7.92 -5.06
CA GLY A 30 -9.48 6.57 -5.61
C GLY A 30 -8.07 5.99 -5.56
N SER A 31 -7.96 4.67 -5.36
CA SER A 31 -6.66 3.99 -5.26
C SER A 31 -5.78 4.11 -6.50
N THR A 32 -6.33 4.54 -7.63
CA THR A 32 -5.66 4.70 -8.93
C THR A 32 -5.40 6.15 -9.32
N ASP A 33 -5.93 7.13 -8.57
CA ASP A 33 -5.77 8.56 -8.88
C ASP A 33 -4.52 9.11 -8.20
N LEU A 34 -3.39 9.08 -8.93
CA LEU A 34 -2.11 9.59 -8.47
C LEU A 34 -2.16 11.09 -8.14
N ASP A 35 -2.88 11.87 -8.94
CA ASP A 35 -2.98 13.32 -8.74
C ASP A 35 -3.66 13.63 -7.41
N CYS A 36 -4.76 12.96 -7.13
CA CYS A 36 -5.45 13.11 -5.85
C CYS A 36 -4.59 12.66 -4.66
N GLN A 37 -3.85 11.56 -4.80
CA GLN A 37 -2.95 11.07 -3.73
C GLN A 37 -1.79 12.04 -3.47
N LEU A 38 -1.26 12.67 -4.50
CA LEU A 38 -0.17 13.64 -4.37
C LEU A 38 -0.65 15.00 -3.84
N GLU A 39 -1.90 15.41 -4.12
CA GLU A 39 -2.47 16.66 -3.62
C GLU A 39 -2.50 16.72 -2.08
N TRP A 40 -2.78 15.59 -1.43
CA TRP A 40 -2.60 15.46 0.02
C TRP A 40 -1.17 15.81 0.46
N MET A 41 -0.17 15.27 -0.24
CA MET A 41 1.25 15.53 0.07
C MET A 41 1.60 17.01 -0.10
N LYS A 42 1.08 17.66 -1.15
CA LYS A 42 1.26 19.08 -1.41
C LYS A 42 0.77 19.92 -0.23
N THR A 43 -0.43 19.60 0.26
CA THR A 43 -1.06 20.31 1.38
C THR A 43 -0.33 20.07 2.69
N GLU A 44 -0.04 18.81 3.01
CA GLU A 44 0.57 18.42 4.29
C GLU A 44 2.01 18.93 4.45
N LEU A 45 2.78 18.90 3.36
CA LEU A 45 4.18 19.33 3.36
C LEU A 45 4.35 20.80 2.93
N LYS A 46 3.26 21.50 2.58
CA LYS A 46 3.27 22.88 2.07
C LYS A 46 4.24 23.05 0.91
N LEU A 47 4.14 22.16 -0.09
CA LEU A 47 5.02 22.18 -1.27
C LEU A 47 4.67 23.38 -2.16
N SER A 48 5.68 24.01 -2.78
CA SER A 48 5.47 24.97 -3.86
C SER A 48 4.95 24.24 -5.11
N ASP A 49 4.32 24.98 -6.05
CA ASP A 49 3.84 24.41 -7.30
C ASP A 49 4.96 23.77 -8.11
N GLU A 50 6.16 24.37 -8.09
CA GLU A 50 7.34 23.80 -8.75
C GLU A 50 7.81 22.50 -8.10
N GLN A 51 7.84 22.44 -6.76
CA GLN A 51 8.19 21.23 -6.03
C GLN A 51 7.19 20.12 -6.31
N PHE A 52 5.89 20.45 -6.27
CA PHE A 52 4.83 19.52 -6.56
C PHE A 52 4.94 18.95 -7.98
N ALA A 53 5.15 19.79 -8.99
CA ALA A 53 5.31 19.33 -10.36
C ALA A 53 6.50 18.38 -10.53
N ARG A 54 7.64 18.66 -9.89
CA ARG A 54 8.81 17.76 -9.91
C ARG A 54 8.53 16.44 -9.21
N ILE A 55 7.87 16.45 -8.05
CA ILE A 55 7.52 15.24 -7.31
C ILE A 55 6.55 14.39 -8.13
N LYS A 56 5.57 15.01 -8.80
CA LYS A 56 4.65 14.33 -9.70
C LYS A 56 5.39 13.57 -10.80
N VAL A 57 6.33 14.22 -11.49
CA VAL A 57 7.15 13.57 -12.53
C VAL A 57 7.95 12.39 -11.98
N ILE A 58 8.53 12.50 -10.78
CA ILE A 58 9.26 11.41 -10.13
C ILE A 58 8.35 10.21 -9.88
N HIS A 59 7.12 10.45 -9.39
CA HIS A 59 6.13 9.39 -9.15
C HIS A 59 5.65 8.76 -10.45
N GLU A 60 5.37 9.55 -11.49
CA GLU A 60 4.96 9.05 -12.80
C GLU A 60 6.05 8.16 -13.42
N GLN A 61 7.31 8.54 -13.32
CA GLN A 61 8.44 7.74 -13.83
C GLN A 61 8.65 6.44 -13.05
N SER A 62 8.36 6.44 -11.76
CA SER A 62 8.51 5.26 -10.89
C SER A 62 7.30 4.32 -10.97
N SER A 63 6.13 4.82 -11.32
CA SER A 63 4.86 4.11 -11.30
C SER A 63 4.86 2.81 -12.13
N PRO A 64 5.36 2.76 -13.38
CA PRO A 64 5.36 1.51 -14.16
C PRO A 64 6.13 0.39 -13.48
N ARG A 65 7.26 0.72 -12.86
CA ARG A 65 8.09 -0.24 -12.12
C ARG A 65 7.37 -0.79 -10.90
N LEU A 66 6.77 0.10 -10.11
CA LEU A 66 6.03 -0.28 -8.90
C LEU A 66 4.79 -1.12 -9.24
N LEU A 67 4.07 -0.79 -10.31
CA LEU A 67 2.95 -1.58 -10.81
C LEU A 67 3.39 -2.97 -11.28
N ALA A 68 4.53 -3.08 -11.98
CA ALA A 68 5.09 -4.36 -12.38
C ALA A 68 5.45 -5.24 -11.17
N LEU A 69 6.04 -4.64 -10.13
CA LEU A 69 6.34 -5.34 -8.87
C LEU A 69 5.06 -5.76 -8.13
N ALA A 70 4.05 -4.90 -8.05
CA ALA A 70 2.77 -5.25 -7.47
C ALA A 70 2.11 -6.44 -8.18
N ALA A 71 2.17 -6.47 -9.52
CA ALA A 71 1.69 -7.62 -10.31
C ALA A 71 2.51 -8.90 -10.06
N GLN A 72 3.83 -8.80 -9.80
CA GLN A 72 4.62 -9.95 -9.41
C GLN A 72 4.22 -10.48 -8.03
N VAL A 73 4.02 -9.59 -7.05
CA VAL A 73 3.55 -9.97 -5.71
C VAL A 73 2.19 -10.66 -5.78
N ALA A 74 1.27 -10.15 -6.60
CA ALA A 74 -0.04 -10.79 -6.80
C ALA A 74 0.11 -12.22 -7.33
N ARG A 75 0.91 -12.42 -8.40
CA ARG A 75 1.17 -13.76 -8.95
C ARG A 75 1.82 -14.70 -7.93
N MET A 76 2.74 -14.19 -7.11
CA MET A 76 3.37 -15.00 -6.05
C MET A 76 2.38 -15.42 -4.97
N ARG A 77 1.38 -14.59 -4.68
CA ARG A 77 0.29 -14.98 -3.77
C ARG A 77 -0.52 -16.12 -4.34
N ASP A 78 -0.88 -16.04 -5.63
CA ASP A 78 -1.62 -17.10 -6.32
C ASP A 78 -0.81 -18.42 -6.38
N GLU A 79 0.51 -18.35 -6.64
CA GLU A 79 1.42 -19.49 -6.60
C GLU A 79 1.47 -20.12 -5.19
N TYR A 80 1.55 -19.29 -4.15
CA TYR A 80 1.55 -19.78 -2.77
C TYR A 80 0.22 -20.46 -2.40
N ASP A 81 -0.90 -19.87 -2.77
CA ASP A 81 -2.23 -20.42 -2.51
C ASP A 81 -2.43 -21.76 -3.26
N ALA A 82 -1.86 -21.91 -4.45
CA ALA A 82 -1.86 -23.18 -5.18
C ALA A 82 -1.02 -24.25 -4.46
N PHE A 83 0.18 -23.89 -4.02
CA PHE A 83 1.07 -24.74 -3.24
C PHE A 83 0.42 -25.22 -1.93
N GLU A 84 -0.22 -24.32 -1.18
CA GLU A 84 -0.92 -24.68 0.05
C GLU A 84 -2.12 -25.63 -0.20
N ARG A 85 -2.84 -25.45 -1.29
CA ARG A 85 -3.91 -26.39 -1.68
C ARG A 85 -3.37 -27.78 -1.99
N GLU A 86 -2.28 -27.86 -2.72
CA GLU A 86 -1.64 -29.14 -3.06
C GLU A 86 -1.12 -29.85 -1.81
N ARG A 87 -0.43 -29.14 -0.94
CA ARG A 87 0.05 -29.64 0.35
C ARG A 87 -1.07 -30.22 1.19
N THR A 88 -2.21 -29.52 1.29
CA THR A 88 -3.34 -29.95 2.08
C THR A 88 -4.11 -31.11 1.47
N THR A 89 -4.09 -31.26 0.14
CA THR A 89 -4.83 -32.31 -0.58
C THR A 89 -4.02 -33.58 -0.72
N LEU A 90 -2.73 -33.49 -1.05
CA LEU A 90 -1.86 -34.63 -1.32
C LEU A 90 -1.00 -35.04 -0.12
N GLY A 91 -0.90 -34.19 0.91
CA GLY A 91 -0.05 -34.42 2.07
C GLY A 91 1.44 -34.46 1.78
N GLN A 92 1.84 -34.06 0.59
CA GLN A 92 3.23 -34.01 0.12
C GLN A 92 3.69 -32.56 -0.03
N VAL A 93 4.94 -32.31 0.26
CA VAL A 93 5.59 -31.00 0.07
C VAL A 93 6.80 -31.19 -0.80
N ASP A 94 6.82 -30.55 -1.97
CA ASP A 94 8.04 -30.42 -2.74
C ASP A 94 8.93 -29.33 -2.13
N PHE A 95 9.91 -29.75 -1.33
CA PHE A 95 10.82 -28.83 -0.67
C PHE A 95 11.70 -28.03 -1.63
N LEU A 96 11.99 -28.56 -2.82
CA LEU A 96 12.80 -27.88 -3.80
C LEU A 96 12.00 -26.74 -4.44
N GLU A 97 10.76 -27.00 -4.82
CA GLU A 97 9.85 -25.98 -5.35
C GLU A 97 9.58 -24.88 -4.30
N PHE A 98 9.35 -25.28 -3.06
CA PHE A 98 9.19 -24.31 -1.98
C PHE A 98 10.45 -23.45 -1.75
N ALA A 99 11.64 -24.03 -1.82
CA ALA A 99 12.90 -23.29 -1.71
C ALA A 99 13.06 -22.26 -2.85
N HIS A 100 12.72 -22.63 -4.09
CA HIS A 100 12.70 -21.71 -5.22
C HIS A 100 11.69 -20.57 -5.04
N PHE A 101 10.50 -20.88 -4.53
CA PHE A 101 9.49 -19.87 -4.21
C PHE A 101 10.01 -18.85 -3.17
N VAL A 102 10.63 -19.33 -2.08
CA VAL A 102 11.19 -18.47 -1.03
C VAL A 102 12.29 -17.55 -1.59
N GLU A 103 13.16 -18.08 -2.46
CA GLU A 103 14.23 -17.28 -3.07
C GLU A 103 13.67 -16.21 -4.02
N LYS A 104 12.70 -16.57 -4.84
CA LYS A 104 11.97 -15.65 -5.72
C LYS A 104 11.30 -14.53 -4.90
N ARG A 105 10.63 -14.89 -3.81
CA ARG A 105 10.01 -13.92 -2.88
C ARG A 105 11.03 -12.95 -2.32
N ARG A 106 12.14 -13.44 -1.79
CA ARG A 106 13.22 -12.59 -1.25
C ARG A 106 13.77 -11.61 -2.28
N SER A 107 13.90 -12.05 -3.53
CA SER A 107 14.34 -11.20 -4.63
C SER A 107 13.36 -10.06 -4.90
N VAL A 108 12.07 -10.38 -4.98
CA VAL A 108 11.00 -9.38 -5.19
C VAL A 108 10.89 -8.41 -4.02
N ASP A 109 10.97 -8.91 -2.78
CA ASP A 109 10.92 -8.07 -1.57
C ASP A 109 12.09 -7.06 -1.55
N ARG A 110 13.31 -7.50 -1.88
CA ARG A 110 14.48 -6.60 -1.99
C ARG A 110 14.29 -5.55 -3.08
N GLU A 111 13.74 -5.94 -4.22
CA GLU A 111 13.50 -5.03 -5.33
C GLU A 111 12.42 -4.00 -4.99
N CYS A 112 11.33 -4.43 -4.33
CA CYS A 112 10.30 -3.53 -3.83
C CYS A 112 10.88 -2.50 -2.86
N LEU A 113 11.66 -2.97 -1.88
CA LEU A 113 12.29 -2.10 -0.90
C LEU A 113 13.22 -1.08 -1.56
N THR A 114 14.11 -1.54 -2.45
CA THR A 114 15.07 -0.68 -3.16
C THR A 114 14.36 0.36 -4.03
N SER A 115 13.32 -0.06 -4.77
CA SER A 115 12.55 0.84 -5.63
C SER A 115 11.79 1.89 -4.81
N THR A 116 11.20 1.50 -3.68
CA THR A 116 10.52 2.43 -2.77
C THR A 116 11.50 3.40 -2.12
N GLN A 117 12.64 2.92 -1.64
CA GLN A 117 13.67 3.78 -1.05
C GLN A 117 14.20 4.81 -2.05
N ARG A 118 14.39 4.39 -3.30
CA ARG A 118 14.82 5.29 -4.38
C ARG A 118 13.78 6.38 -4.64
N LEU A 119 12.50 6.00 -4.79
CA LEU A 119 11.41 6.96 -4.97
C LEU A 119 11.36 7.98 -3.83
N VAL A 120 11.45 7.51 -2.59
CA VAL A 120 11.45 8.36 -1.39
C VAL A 120 12.65 9.30 -1.38
N ALA A 121 13.84 8.81 -1.71
CA ALA A 121 15.06 9.62 -1.77
C ALA A 121 14.98 10.70 -2.86
N ASP A 122 14.52 10.34 -4.05
CA ASP A 122 14.37 11.27 -5.18
C ASP A 122 13.34 12.36 -4.87
N ALA A 123 12.20 12.01 -4.30
CA ALA A 123 11.20 12.98 -3.84
C ALA A 123 11.72 13.89 -2.73
N ALA A 124 12.47 13.34 -1.77
CA ALA A 124 13.06 14.10 -0.67
C ALA A 124 14.13 15.13 -1.13
N GLN A 125 14.81 14.88 -2.26
CA GLN A 125 15.79 15.81 -2.80
C GLN A 125 15.16 17.13 -3.31
N VAL A 126 13.90 17.10 -3.70
CA VAL A 126 13.15 18.27 -4.18
C VAL A 126 12.69 19.16 -3.02
N MET A 127 12.70 18.64 -1.80
CA MET A 127 12.14 19.26 -0.60
C MET A 127 13.19 20.09 0.16
N THR A 128 12.73 21.11 0.87
CA THR A 128 13.55 21.81 1.87
C THR A 128 13.88 20.87 3.03
N ALA A 129 14.87 21.23 3.86
CA ALA A 129 15.26 20.42 5.02
C ALA A 129 14.08 20.11 5.95
N GLN A 130 13.25 21.10 6.26
CA GLN A 130 12.09 20.95 7.15
C GLN A 130 10.99 20.07 6.52
N GLN A 131 10.70 20.25 5.23
CA GLN A 131 9.74 19.42 4.49
C GLN A 131 10.21 17.97 4.43
N ARG A 132 11.49 17.76 4.17
CA ARG A 132 12.12 16.42 4.10
C ARG A 132 12.02 15.69 5.44
N GLU A 133 12.34 16.36 6.54
CA GLU A 133 12.22 15.77 7.88
C GLU A 133 10.78 15.33 8.17
N ARG A 134 9.80 16.19 7.87
CA ARG A 134 8.37 15.85 8.03
C ARG A 134 7.95 14.71 7.12
N TYR A 135 8.36 14.71 5.86
CA TYR A 135 8.08 13.67 4.88
C TYR A 135 8.61 12.31 5.35
N LEU A 136 9.87 12.24 5.74
CA LEU A 136 10.49 11.00 6.23
C LEU A 136 9.88 10.53 7.55
N GLY A 137 9.47 11.46 8.41
CA GLY A 137 8.74 11.15 9.65
C GLY A 137 7.38 10.48 9.39
N LEU A 138 6.64 10.94 8.37
CA LEU A 138 5.36 10.35 7.97
C LEU A 138 5.53 8.95 7.36
N LEU A 139 6.63 8.70 6.67
CA LEU A 139 6.92 7.40 6.04
C LEU A 139 7.61 6.40 6.95
N GLY A 140 8.15 6.85 8.08
CA GLY A 140 8.91 6.01 9.01
C GLY A 140 8.23 4.69 9.36
N PRO A 141 6.95 4.68 9.77
CA PRO A 141 6.23 3.45 10.09
C PRO A 141 6.10 2.50 8.90
N VAL A 142 5.90 3.03 7.70
CA VAL A 142 5.74 2.22 6.46
C VAL A 142 7.06 1.60 6.03
N LEU A 143 8.14 2.35 6.10
CA LEU A 143 9.49 1.89 5.74
C LEU A 143 10.01 0.84 6.73
N GLN A 144 9.67 0.96 8.02
CA GLN A 144 10.04 -0.01 9.04
C GLN A 144 9.24 -1.32 8.91
N ALA A 145 7.96 -1.24 8.55
CA ALA A 145 7.13 -2.42 8.33
C ALA A 145 7.59 -3.29 7.14
N GLY A 146 8.29 -2.69 6.16
CA GLY A 146 8.90 -3.40 5.01
C GLY A 146 10.29 -3.96 5.27
N SER A 147 10.90 -3.67 6.42
CA SER A 147 12.21 -4.23 6.75
C SER A 147 12.07 -5.71 7.15
N PRO A 148 12.92 -6.62 6.62
CA PRO A 148 12.88 -8.02 7.03
C PRO A 148 13.12 -8.10 8.53
N VAL A 149 12.24 -8.82 9.23
CA VAL A 149 12.42 -9.15 10.64
C VAL A 149 13.76 -9.86 10.78
N THR A 150 14.76 -9.19 11.34
CA THR A 150 16.00 -9.82 11.76
C THR A 150 15.66 -10.74 12.92
N VAL A 151 15.46 -12.02 12.61
CA VAL A 151 15.40 -13.07 13.63
C VAL A 151 16.81 -13.22 14.18
N ASN A 152 16.98 -12.75 15.41
CA ASN A 152 18.18 -12.93 16.21
C ASN A 152 18.16 -14.34 16.83
#